data_42265a2c9b443a0fa9be2c4432fb622f
#
_entry.id   42265a2c9b443a0fa9be2c4432fb622f
#
_cell.length_a   1.000
_cell.length_b   1.000
_cell.length_c   1.000
_cell.angle_alpha   90.00
_cell.angle_beta   90.00
_cell.angle_gamma   90.00
#
_symmetry.space_group_name_H-M   'P 1'
#
loop_
_entity.id
_entity.type
_entity.pdbx_description
1 polymer ?
#
loop_
_entity_poly.entity_id
_entity_poly.type
_entity_poly.pdbx_seq_one_letter_code
_entity_poly.pdbx_strand_id
1 'polypeptide(L)'
;SRGEIRCFIQSCADYWLRVFHADGLRMDAVSRLIYWQGDPNRGVNGSTLEFLKGMNAGLQQRHPTAILIAEDSTSFPKVTAPVEYGGLGFDYKWDLGWMNDTLDYFKKTSDERRENLGKLTFSMMYAWNEHYILPFSHDENVHGKATIVQKMYGEYEGKFPQARALYLYMAIHPGKMLDFMGNEFAQLREFDESREQDWMVLKYPNHDDFHRYRRALNEAYLANEAFWSREYDPEAFRWLD
;
A
#
# COMPACT_ATOMS: atom_id res chain seq x y z
N SER A 1 -16.92 23.87 -3.87
CA SER A 1 -17.01 22.98 -5.03
C SER A 1 -18.41 23.05 -5.63
N ARG A 2 -18.51 22.98 -6.94
CA ARG A 2 -19.80 23.04 -7.65
C ARG A 2 -20.53 21.70 -7.49
N GLY A 3 -21.85 21.73 -7.31
CA GLY A 3 -22.69 20.53 -7.13
C GLY A 3 -22.55 19.55 -8.29
N GLU A 4 -22.46 20.05 -9.52
CA GLU A 4 -22.32 19.26 -10.74
C GLU A 4 -21.04 18.42 -10.76
N ILE A 5 -19.90 18.99 -10.29
CA ILE A 5 -18.62 18.26 -10.20
C ILE A 5 -18.71 17.14 -9.16
N ARG A 6 -19.34 17.41 -8.01
CA ARG A 6 -19.56 16.38 -6.98
C ARG A 6 -20.43 15.25 -7.51
N CYS A 7 -21.55 15.57 -8.17
CA CYS A 7 -22.39 14.56 -8.80
C CYS A 7 -21.66 13.76 -9.86
N PHE A 8 -20.84 14.41 -10.69
CA PHE A 8 -20.05 13.73 -11.71
C PHE A 8 -19.07 12.71 -11.09
N ILE A 9 -18.30 13.12 -10.08
CA ILE A 9 -17.34 12.22 -9.42
C ILE A 9 -18.04 11.05 -8.73
N GLN A 10 -19.15 11.31 -8.02
CA GLN A 10 -19.94 10.24 -7.40
C GLN A 10 -20.53 9.28 -8.43
N SER A 11 -21.05 9.79 -9.54
CA SER A 11 -21.58 8.97 -10.63
C SER A 11 -20.50 8.14 -11.31
N CYS A 12 -19.29 8.69 -11.45
CA CYS A 12 -18.13 7.97 -11.99
C CYS A 12 -17.76 6.79 -11.07
N ALA A 13 -17.64 7.02 -9.77
CA ALA A 13 -17.36 5.97 -8.80
C ALA A 13 -18.43 4.87 -8.81
N ASP A 14 -19.70 5.25 -8.74
CA ASP A 14 -20.84 4.34 -8.81
C ASP A 14 -20.86 3.52 -10.12
N TYR A 15 -20.50 4.15 -11.24
CA TYR A 15 -20.47 3.52 -12.56
C TYR A 15 -19.47 2.36 -12.61
N TRP A 16 -18.25 2.54 -12.09
CA TRP A 16 -17.24 1.48 -12.06
C TRP A 16 -17.65 0.32 -11.17
N LEU A 17 -18.24 0.59 -10.01
CA LEU A 17 -18.72 -0.45 -9.09
C LEU A 17 -19.95 -1.19 -9.66
N ARG A 18 -20.91 -0.43 -10.21
CA ARG A 18 -22.19 -1.00 -10.64
C ARG A 18 -22.15 -1.66 -12.03
N VAL A 19 -21.44 -1.06 -12.99
CA VAL A 19 -21.46 -1.51 -14.39
C VAL A 19 -20.32 -2.46 -14.69
N PHE A 20 -19.12 -2.18 -14.17
CA PHE A 20 -17.95 -3.03 -14.37
C PHE A 20 -17.73 -4.04 -13.24
N HIS A 21 -18.54 -3.99 -12.20
CA HIS A 21 -18.45 -4.89 -11.05
C HIS A 21 -17.05 -4.90 -10.41
N ALA A 22 -16.40 -3.73 -10.35
CA ALA A 22 -15.15 -3.60 -9.61
C ALA A 22 -15.40 -3.89 -8.13
N ASP A 23 -14.49 -4.61 -7.48
CA ASP A 23 -14.59 -4.99 -6.06
C ASP A 23 -14.25 -3.83 -5.11
N GLY A 24 -13.69 -2.75 -5.65
CA GLY A 24 -13.36 -1.56 -4.87
C GLY A 24 -12.73 -0.46 -5.73
N LEU A 25 -12.44 0.66 -5.08
CA LEU A 25 -11.83 1.84 -5.71
C LEU A 25 -10.68 2.36 -4.85
N ARG A 26 -9.56 2.63 -5.47
CA ARG A 26 -8.47 3.41 -4.86
C ARG A 26 -8.56 4.86 -5.31
N MET A 27 -8.65 5.77 -4.37
CA MET A 27 -8.62 7.20 -4.64
C MET A 27 -7.19 7.73 -4.53
N ASP A 28 -6.71 8.28 -5.62
CA ASP A 28 -5.38 8.84 -5.79
C ASP A 28 -5.25 10.20 -5.08
N ALA A 29 -4.09 10.44 -4.46
CA ALA A 29 -3.68 11.71 -3.89
C ALA A 29 -4.77 12.40 -3.03
N VAL A 30 -5.36 11.68 -2.08
CA VAL A 30 -6.46 12.18 -1.22
C VAL A 30 -6.05 13.42 -0.43
N SER A 31 -4.76 13.58 -0.13
CA SER A 31 -4.20 14.80 0.48
C SER A 31 -4.55 16.08 -0.31
N ARG A 32 -4.65 16.00 -1.65
CA ARG A 32 -5.06 17.11 -2.52
C ARG A 32 -6.51 17.57 -2.28
N LEU A 33 -7.33 16.67 -1.73
CA LEU A 33 -8.70 16.93 -1.36
C LEU A 33 -8.82 17.36 0.11
N ILE A 34 -8.01 16.78 0.99
CA ILE A 34 -8.00 17.09 2.43
C ILE A 34 -7.53 18.53 2.68
N TYR A 35 -6.44 18.93 2.04
CA TYR A 35 -5.83 20.24 2.27
C TYR A 35 -6.00 21.17 1.08
N TRP A 36 -6.02 22.48 1.34
CA TRP A 36 -6.00 23.46 0.26
C TRP A 36 -4.74 23.29 -0.59
N GLN A 37 -4.94 22.97 -1.89
CA GLN A 37 -3.89 22.67 -2.87
C GLN A 37 -2.95 21.49 -2.48
N GLY A 38 -3.39 20.63 -1.58
CA GLY A 38 -2.63 19.49 -1.09
C GLY A 38 -1.52 19.82 -0.09
N ASP A 39 -1.49 21.05 0.43
CA ASP A 39 -0.49 21.53 1.36
C ASP A 39 -1.07 21.62 2.79
N PRO A 40 -0.61 20.81 3.76
CA PRO A 40 -1.09 20.86 5.14
C PRO A 40 -0.96 22.24 5.79
N ASN A 41 0.05 23.03 5.40
CA ASN A 41 0.27 24.38 5.94
C ASN A 41 -0.82 25.38 5.52
N ARG A 42 -1.59 25.06 4.49
CA ARG A 42 -2.71 25.90 4.01
C ARG A 42 -4.02 25.59 4.71
N GLY A 43 -4.00 24.60 5.62
CA GLY A 43 -5.16 24.19 6.39
C GLY A 43 -6.09 23.26 5.61
N VAL A 44 -7.07 22.75 6.35
CA VAL A 44 -8.01 21.73 5.89
C VAL A 44 -9.12 22.35 5.03
N ASN A 45 -9.44 21.68 3.92
CA ASN A 45 -10.58 22.03 3.06
C ASN A 45 -11.86 21.34 3.54
N GLY A 46 -12.55 21.94 4.50
CA GLY A 46 -13.76 21.37 5.09
C GLY A 46 -14.85 21.02 4.08
N SER A 47 -14.99 21.82 3.00
CA SER A 47 -15.98 21.57 1.94
C SER A 47 -15.71 20.27 1.17
N THR A 48 -14.44 19.91 1.00
CA THR A 48 -14.07 18.68 0.32
C THR A 48 -14.11 17.48 1.27
N LEU A 49 -13.80 17.68 2.56
CA LEU A 49 -13.98 16.62 3.56
C LEU A 49 -15.45 16.18 3.66
N GLU A 50 -16.39 17.12 3.70
CA GLU A 50 -17.83 16.81 3.70
C GLU A 50 -18.26 16.09 2.39
N PHE A 51 -17.64 16.45 1.26
CA PHE A 51 -17.88 15.74 0.02
C PHE A 51 -17.35 14.29 0.09
N LEU A 52 -16.11 14.05 0.58
CA LEU A 52 -15.54 12.72 0.72
C LEU A 52 -16.38 11.83 1.64
N LYS A 53 -16.75 12.34 2.82
CA LYS A 53 -17.64 11.63 3.76
C LYS A 53 -18.97 11.23 3.12
N GLY A 54 -19.64 12.18 2.47
CA GLY A 54 -20.92 11.93 1.81
C GLY A 54 -20.80 10.94 0.64
N MET A 55 -19.72 11.03 -0.14
CA MET A 55 -19.45 10.10 -1.23
C MET A 55 -19.19 8.67 -0.71
N ASN A 56 -18.28 8.51 0.24
CA ASN A 56 -17.93 7.21 0.78
C ASN A 56 -19.12 6.54 1.48
N ALA A 57 -19.84 7.26 2.34
CA ALA A 57 -21.05 6.75 2.97
C ALA A 57 -22.11 6.32 1.94
N GLY A 58 -22.31 7.12 0.88
CA GLY A 58 -23.25 6.79 -0.18
C GLY A 58 -22.81 5.60 -1.04
N LEU A 59 -21.51 5.41 -1.28
CA LEU A 59 -20.98 4.24 -1.98
C LEU A 59 -21.13 2.98 -1.14
N GLN A 60 -20.75 3.01 0.14
CA GLN A 60 -20.89 1.88 1.06
C GLN A 60 -22.36 1.45 1.23
N GLN A 61 -23.29 2.40 1.23
CA GLN A 61 -24.73 2.07 1.30
C GLN A 61 -25.22 1.36 0.04
N ARG A 62 -24.77 1.77 -1.16
CA ARG A 62 -25.20 1.17 -2.44
C ARG A 62 -24.41 -0.07 -2.81
N HIS A 63 -23.16 -0.15 -2.39
CA HIS A 63 -22.21 -1.21 -2.68
C HIS A 63 -21.55 -1.71 -1.39
N PRO A 64 -22.27 -2.41 -0.51
CA PRO A 64 -21.78 -2.74 0.84
C PRO A 64 -20.59 -3.70 0.88
N THR A 65 -20.26 -4.35 -0.24
CA THR A 65 -19.09 -5.24 -0.38
C THR A 65 -17.91 -4.57 -1.06
N ALA A 66 -18.07 -3.34 -1.57
CA ALA A 66 -16.99 -2.63 -2.24
C ALA A 66 -15.99 -2.06 -1.22
N ILE A 67 -14.71 -2.15 -1.55
CA ILE A 67 -13.61 -1.66 -0.72
C ILE A 67 -13.18 -0.27 -1.21
N LEU A 68 -13.13 0.70 -0.30
CA LEU A 68 -12.68 2.07 -0.60
C LEU A 68 -11.30 2.30 0.02
N ILE A 69 -10.32 2.63 -0.82
CA ILE A 69 -8.92 2.76 -0.43
C ILE A 69 -8.45 4.20 -0.68
N ALA A 70 -7.81 4.79 0.32
CA ALA A 70 -7.18 6.10 0.18
C ALA A 70 -5.67 5.98 -0.07
N GLU A 71 -5.16 6.69 -1.07
CA GLU A 71 -3.75 7.03 -1.12
C GLU A 71 -3.57 8.43 -0.52
N ASP A 72 -3.00 8.47 0.68
CA ASP A 72 -2.73 9.72 1.39
C ASP A 72 -1.39 9.64 2.12
N SER A 73 -0.48 10.51 1.77
CA SER A 73 0.88 10.59 2.34
C SER A 73 0.97 11.44 3.61
N THR A 74 -0.16 11.96 4.10
CA THR A 74 -0.17 12.86 5.25
C THR A 74 -0.57 12.14 6.55
N SER A 75 -0.34 12.81 7.68
CA SER A 75 -0.78 12.37 9.00
C SER A 75 -2.21 12.79 9.34
N PHE A 76 -3.05 13.10 8.34
CA PHE A 76 -4.45 13.44 8.58
C PHE A 76 -5.15 12.27 9.28
N PRO A 77 -5.82 12.51 10.43
CA PRO A 77 -6.35 11.42 11.25
C PRO A 77 -7.71 10.93 10.75
N LYS A 78 -8.05 9.70 11.14
CA LYS A 78 -9.37 9.09 10.91
C LYS A 78 -9.76 8.98 9.44
N VAL A 79 -8.78 8.73 8.56
CA VAL A 79 -9.05 8.47 7.14
C VAL A 79 -9.88 7.20 6.99
N THR A 80 -9.58 6.17 7.77
CA THR A 80 -10.25 4.86 7.73
C THR A 80 -11.32 4.66 8.81
N ALA A 81 -11.52 5.65 9.68
CA ALA A 81 -12.62 5.59 10.63
C ALA A 81 -13.98 5.81 9.94
N PRO A 82 -15.06 5.15 10.41
CA PRO A 82 -16.40 5.35 9.91
C PRO A 82 -16.84 6.82 10.00
N VAL A 83 -17.72 7.25 9.09
CA VAL A 83 -18.18 8.64 8.99
C VAL A 83 -18.93 9.08 10.26
N GLU A 84 -19.69 8.19 10.89
CA GLU A 84 -20.42 8.44 12.14
C GLU A 84 -19.49 8.71 13.33
N TYR A 85 -18.24 8.27 13.27
CA TYR A 85 -17.19 8.57 14.26
C TYR A 85 -16.26 9.72 13.84
N GLY A 86 -16.71 10.50 12.85
CA GLY A 86 -15.99 11.66 12.33
C GLY A 86 -14.90 11.37 11.33
N GLY A 87 -14.77 10.12 10.89
CA GLY A 87 -13.81 9.69 9.88
C GLY A 87 -14.21 10.04 8.45
N LEU A 88 -13.34 9.73 7.49
CA LEU A 88 -13.61 9.92 6.07
C LEU A 88 -14.34 8.74 5.42
N GLY A 89 -14.42 7.57 6.10
CA GLY A 89 -15.14 6.39 5.64
C GLY A 89 -14.44 5.61 4.55
N PHE A 90 -13.12 5.67 4.45
CA PHE A 90 -12.36 4.69 3.68
C PHE A 90 -12.19 3.40 4.49
N ASP A 91 -12.11 2.27 3.82
CA ASP A 91 -11.85 0.99 4.47
C ASP A 91 -10.35 0.83 4.78
N TYR A 92 -9.51 1.32 3.87
CA TYR A 92 -8.05 1.24 3.99
C TYR A 92 -7.34 2.50 3.54
N LYS A 93 -6.10 2.65 4.02
CA LYS A 93 -5.15 3.70 3.62
C LYS A 93 -3.80 3.08 3.27
N TRP A 94 -3.15 3.52 2.20
CA TRP A 94 -1.78 3.11 1.90
C TRP A 94 -0.80 3.67 2.94
N ASP A 95 0.07 2.79 3.49
CA ASP A 95 1.17 3.20 4.37
C ASP A 95 2.41 3.58 3.56
N LEU A 96 2.42 4.81 3.06
CA LEU A 96 3.56 5.34 2.31
C LEU A 96 4.77 5.60 3.22
N GLY A 97 4.57 5.80 4.53
CA GLY A 97 5.63 5.93 5.53
C GLY A 97 6.42 4.63 5.66
N TRP A 98 5.72 3.53 5.94
CA TRP A 98 6.30 2.19 5.99
C TRP A 98 7.04 1.83 4.69
N MET A 99 6.41 2.09 3.55
CA MET A 99 6.98 1.80 2.23
C MET A 99 8.31 2.53 2.02
N ASN A 100 8.34 3.84 2.24
CA ASN A 100 9.54 4.65 2.07
C ASN A 100 10.67 4.24 3.01
N ASP A 101 10.38 4.07 4.30
CA ASP A 101 11.37 3.68 5.30
C ASP A 101 11.92 2.27 5.05
N THR A 102 11.07 1.33 4.69
CA THR A 102 11.46 -0.05 4.35
C THR A 102 12.37 -0.08 3.13
N LEU A 103 12.00 0.59 2.04
CA LEU A 103 12.83 0.64 0.84
C LEU A 103 14.15 1.36 1.08
N ASP A 104 14.15 2.45 1.87
CA ASP A 104 15.38 3.15 2.23
C ASP A 104 16.32 2.28 3.07
N TYR A 105 15.78 1.49 4.00
CA TYR A 105 16.55 0.53 4.79
C TYR A 105 17.24 -0.51 3.89
N PHE A 106 16.51 -1.13 2.96
CA PHE A 106 17.05 -2.19 2.12
C PHE A 106 18.03 -1.71 1.04
N LYS A 107 18.04 -0.42 0.72
CA LYS A 107 19.05 0.22 -0.14
C LYS A 107 20.41 0.37 0.53
N LYS A 108 20.47 0.37 1.86
CA LYS A 108 21.68 0.62 2.65
C LYS A 108 22.61 -0.58 2.71
N THR A 109 23.92 -0.31 2.92
CA THR A 109 24.90 -1.34 3.26
C THR A 109 24.58 -2.05 4.57
N SER A 110 25.19 -3.20 4.83
CA SER A 110 24.99 -3.95 6.07
C SER A 110 25.35 -3.13 7.33
N ASP A 111 26.39 -2.30 7.25
CA ASP A 111 26.83 -1.49 8.38
C ASP A 111 25.84 -0.34 8.64
N GLU A 112 25.43 0.35 7.59
CA GLU A 112 24.42 1.41 7.70
C GLU A 112 23.07 0.87 8.23
N ARG A 113 22.70 -0.37 7.92
CA ARG A 113 21.46 -0.98 8.42
C ARG A 113 21.45 -1.13 9.93
N ARG A 114 22.59 -1.43 10.56
CA ARG A 114 22.69 -1.53 12.03
C ARG A 114 22.34 -0.21 12.69
N GLU A 115 22.76 0.90 12.12
CA GLU A 115 22.51 2.25 12.61
C GLU A 115 21.07 2.74 12.27
N ASN A 116 20.42 2.12 11.30
CA ASN A 116 19.12 2.53 10.76
C ASN A 116 17.98 1.53 11.05
N LEU A 117 18.13 0.63 12.02
CA LEU A 117 17.11 -0.35 12.38
C LEU A 117 15.75 0.31 12.71
N GLY A 118 15.79 1.53 13.24
CA GLY A 118 14.60 2.33 13.51
C GLY A 118 13.67 2.51 12.30
N LYS A 119 14.20 2.44 11.06
CA LYS A 119 13.37 2.52 9.85
C LYS A 119 12.41 1.33 9.69
N LEU A 120 12.76 0.16 10.19
CA LEU A 120 11.87 -1.00 10.20
C LEU A 120 10.89 -1.00 11.39
N THR A 121 11.23 -0.31 12.47
CA THR A 121 10.41 -0.35 13.70
C THR A 121 9.53 0.88 13.90
N PHE A 122 9.83 1.99 13.22
CA PHE A 122 9.12 3.26 13.41
C PHE A 122 7.64 3.17 13.04
N SER A 123 7.28 2.43 12.00
CA SER A 123 5.90 2.23 11.57
C SER A 123 5.02 1.65 12.69
N MET A 124 5.59 0.87 13.60
CA MET A 124 4.86 0.30 14.74
C MET A 124 4.34 1.37 15.73
N MET A 125 4.86 2.60 15.68
CA MET A 125 4.36 3.71 16.48
C MET A 125 2.97 4.19 16.05
N TYR A 126 2.58 3.90 14.80
CA TYR A 126 1.32 4.37 14.22
C TYR A 126 0.53 3.27 13.49
N ALA A 127 1.01 2.03 13.44
CA ALA A 127 0.44 0.93 12.66
C ALA A 127 -1.06 0.68 12.93
N TRP A 128 -1.59 1.07 14.08
CA TRP A 128 -2.99 0.91 14.48
C TRP A 128 -3.80 2.20 14.46
N ASN A 129 -3.23 3.31 13.96
CA ASN A 129 -3.97 4.57 13.85
C ASN A 129 -4.99 4.55 12.69
N GLU A 130 -4.73 3.74 11.67
CA GLU A 130 -5.56 3.54 10.49
C GLU A 130 -5.54 2.05 10.08
N HIS A 131 -6.45 1.64 9.23
CA HIS A 131 -6.37 0.33 8.57
C HIS A 131 -5.41 0.44 7.39
N TYR A 132 -4.14 0.13 7.61
CA TYR A 132 -3.12 0.28 6.59
C TYR A 132 -3.03 -0.87 5.61
N ILE A 133 -2.74 -0.52 4.35
CA ILE A 133 -2.19 -1.43 3.33
C ILE A 133 -0.72 -1.08 3.16
N LEU A 134 0.14 -2.09 3.12
CA LEU A 134 1.58 -1.99 2.88
C LEU A 134 1.83 -2.01 1.37
N PRO A 135 2.09 -0.87 0.70
CA PRO A 135 2.10 -0.83 -0.75
C PRO A 135 3.50 -1.00 -1.33
N PHE A 136 3.69 -2.00 -2.20
CA PHE A 136 4.67 -1.96 -3.26
C PHE A 136 3.92 -1.87 -4.58
N SER A 137 3.49 -0.66 -4.92
CA SER A 137 2.60 -0.39 -6.03
C SER A 137 3.34 -0.20 -7.37
N HIS A 138 2.60 0.16 -8.41
CA HIS A 138 3.18 0.55 -9.70
C HIS A 138 4.13 1.74 -9.55
N ASP A 139 3.82 2.71 -8.69
CA ASP A 139 4.59 3.93 -8.51
C ASP A 139 6.04 3.69 -8.08
N GLU A 140 6.30 2.57 -7.38
CA GLU A 140 7.66 2.20 -7.00
C GLU A 140 8.45 1.50 -8.11
N ASN A 141 7.79 1.15 -9.23
CA ASN A 141 8.35 0.39 -10.33
C ASN A 141 8.39 1.14 -11.67
N VAL A 142 8.28 2.48 -11.67
CA VAL A 142 8.19 3.33 -12.87
C VAL A 142 9.08 4.57 -12.75
N HIS A 143 9.23 5.26 -13.87
CA HIS A 143 9.83 6.59 -13.96
C HIS A 143 11.28 6.69 -13.50
N GLY A 144 12.09 5.66 -13.74
CA GLY A 144 13.51 5.63 -13.37
C GLY A 144 13.75 5.36 -11.88
N LYS A 145 12.74 4.90 -11.14
CA LYS A 145 12.84 4.54 -9.72
C LYS A 145 13.48 3.18 -9.48
N ALA A 146 13.69 2.38 -10.52
CA ALA A 146 14.06 0.96 -10.50
C ALA A 146 12.96 0.04 -9.91
N THR A 147 13.04 -1.27 -10.14
CA THR A 147 12.09 -2.22 -9.56
C THR A 147 12.43 -2.55 -8.10
N ILE A 148 11.50 -3.19 -7.37
CA ILE A 148 11.71 -3.50 -5.95
C ILE A 148 13.00 -4.30 -5.74
N VAL A 149 13.26 -5.34 -6.54
CA VAL A 149 14.49 -6.12 -6.41
C VAL A 149 15.74 -5.30 -6.77
N GLN A 150 15.67 -4.41 -7.74
CA GLN A 150 16.80 -3.55 -8.12
C GLN A 150 17.17 -2.55 -7.03
N LYS A 151 16.22 -2.15 -6.20
CA LYS A 151 16.47 -1.25 -5.05
C LYS A 151 17.27 -1.91 -3.93
N MET A 152 17.35 -3.23 -3.88
CA MET A 152 18.15 -3.94 -2.89
C MET A 152 19.63 -3.60 -3.07
N TYR A 153 20.36 -3.48 -1.95
CA TYR A 153 21.79 -3.18 -1.96
C TYR A 153 22.63 -4.29 -2.65
N GLY A 154 23.68 -3.88 -3.34
CA GLY A 154 24.70 -4.79 -3.89
C GLY A 154 24.42 -5.30 -5.29
N GLU A 155 25.18 -6.31 -5.68
CA GLU A 155 25.16 -6.90 -7.01
C GLU A 155 23.98 -7.88 -7.19
N TYR A 156 23.75 -8.32 -8.42
CA TYR A 156 22.60 -9.10 -8.86
C TYR A 156 22.23 -10.26 -7.92
N GLU A 157 23.17 -11.17 -7.65
CA GLU A 157 22.92 -12.36 -6.82
C GLU A 157 22.56 -11.99 -5.36
N GLY A 158 23.20 -10.95 -4.83
CA GLY A 158 23.01 -10.47 -3.47
C GLY A 158 21.67 -9.77 -3.24
N LYS A 159 20.95 -9.37 -4.29
CA LYS A 159 19.65 -8.71 -4.19
C LYS A 159 18.54 -9.67 -3.81
N PHE A 160 18.54 -10.90 -4.31
CA PHE A 160 17.46 -11.87 -4.08
C PHE A 160 17.30 -12.31 -2.63
N PRO A 161 18.37 -12.62 -1.86
CA PRO A 161 18.23 -12.87 -0.42
C PRO A 161 17.61 -11.69 0.34
N GLN A 162 17.98 -10.47 -0.02
CA GLN A 162 17.44 -9.27 0.61
C GLN A 162 15.97 -9.04 0.24
N ALA A 163 15.59 -9.26 -1.02
CA ALA A 163 14.20 -9.20 -1.44
C ALA A 163 13.35 -10.26 -0.71
N ARG A 164 13.89 -11.49 -0.49
CA ARG A 164 13.20 -12.49 0.35
C ARG A 164 12.97 -11.98 1.77
N ALA A 165 13.98 -11.38 2.38
CA ALA A 165 13.86 -10.82 3.73
C ALA A 165 12.85 -9.66 3.79
N LEU A 166 12.84 -8.78 2.78
CA LEU A 166 11.88 -7.68 2.65
C LEU A 166 10.44 -8.20 2.58
N TYR A 167 10.15 -9.19 1.75
CA TYR A 167 8.80 -9.73 1.62
C TYR A 167 8.36 -10.57 2.82
N LEU A 168 9.30 -11.23 3.51
CA LEU A 168 9.01 -11.85 4.81
C LEU A 168 8.62 -10.78 5.85
N TYR A 169 9.40 -9.70 5.93
CA TYR A 169 9.08 -8.58 6.80
C TYR A 169 7.70 -7.98 6.49
N MET A 170 7.38 -7.77 5.22
CA MET A 170 6.05 -7.31 4.79
C MET A 170 4.93 -8.27 5.26
N ALA A 171 5.15 -9.58 5.15
CA ALA A 171 4.14 -10.58 5.51
C ALA A 171 3.89 -10.70 7.02
N ILE A 172 4.88 -10.38 7.85
CA ILE A 172 4.75 -10.42 9.32
C ILE A 172 4.43 -9.05 9.95
N HIS A 173 4.48 -7.97 9.17
CA HIS A 173 4.13 -6.63 9.64
C HIS A 173 2.61 -6.45 9.65
N PRO A 174 2.03 -5.78 10.68
CA PRO A 174 0.61 -5.44 10.67
C PRO A 174 0.19 -4.65 9.42
N GLY A 175 -0.94 -5.02 8.83
CA GLY A 175 -1.50 -4.39 7.64
C GLY A 175 -1.63 -5.36 6.45
N LYS A 176 -2.49 -5.00 5.50
CA LYS A 176 -2.71 -5.79 4.28
C LYS A 176 -1.56 -5.60 3.29
N MET A 177 -1.13 -6.66 2.64
CA MET A 177 -0.10 -6.60 1.60
C MET A 177 -0.68 -6.16 0.26
N LEU A 178 -0.01 -5.22 -0.41
CA LEU A 178 -0.23 -4.88 -1.81
C LEU A 178 1.08 -5.03 -2.57
N ASP A 179 1.11 -5.94 -3.53
CA ASP A 179 2.28 -6.21 -4.35
C ASP A 179 1.91 -6.12 -5.83
N PHE A 180 2.63 -5.26 -6.57
CA PHE A 180 2.32 -5.00 -7.97
C PHE A 180 2.91 -6.06 -8.88
N MET A 181 2.23 -6.33 -10.00
CA MET A 181 2.63 -7.34 -10.99
C MET A 181 4.10 -7.19 -11.44
N GLY A 182 4.80 -8.32 -11.55
CA GLY A 182 6.23 -8.39 -11.88
C GLY A 182 7.13 -8.47 -10.65
N ASN A 183 6.69 -7.97 -9.50
CA ASN A 183 7.45 -8.07 -8.25
C ASN A 183 7.57 -9.52 -7.77
N GLU A 184 6.56 -10.36 -8.00
CA GLU A 184 6.50 -11.75 -7.55
C GLU A 184 7.58 -12.67 -8.16
N PHE A 185 8.14 -12.27 -9.29
CA PHE A 185 9.27 -12.97 -9.93
C PHE A 185 10.52 -12.09 -10.08
N ALA A 186 10.55 -10.98 -9.33
CA ALA A 186 11.68 -10.04 -9.31
C ALA A 186 12.04 -9.46 -10.67
N GLN A 187 11.04 -9.00 -11.44
CA GLN A 187 11.25 -8.38 -12.74
C GLN A 187 12.28 -7.25 -12.64
N LEU A 188 13.21 -7.19 -13.59
CA LEU A 188 14.25 -6.14 -13.62
C LEU A 188 13.86 -4.91 -14.42
N ARG A 189 12.96 -5.07 -15.40
CA ARG A 189 12.44 -3.95 -16.17
C ARG A 189 11.31 -3.27 -15.41
N GLU A 190 11.35 -1.95 -15.35
CA GLU A 190 10.24 -1.17 -14.82
C GLU A 190 8.94 -1.48 -15.54
N PHE A 191 7.82 -1.24 -14.88
CA PHE A 191 6.49 -1.44 -15.45
C PHE A 191 6.27 -0.52 -16.65
N ASP A 192 5.71 -1.10 -17.69
CA ASP A 192 5.38 -0.44 -18.95
C ASP A 192 4.06 -1.06 -19.46
N GLU A 193 2.99 -0.27 -19.45
CA GLU A 193 1.64 -0.70 -19.82
C GLU A 193 1.51 -1.10 -21.30
N SER A 194 2.48 -0.73 -22.12
CA SER A 194 2.49 -1.08 -23.55
C SER A 194 3.13 -2.44 -23.84
N ARG A 195 3.67 -3.13 -22.83
CA ARG A 195 4.47 -4.34 -22.99
C ARG A 195 4.03 -5.44 -22.01
N GLU A 196 4.13 -6.68 -22.47
CA GLU A 196 3.98 -7.85 -21.61
C GLU A 196 5.07 -7.88 -20.50
N GLN A 197 4.74 -8.48 -19.35
CA GLN A 197 5.71 -8.75 -18.28
C GLN A 197 6.80 -9.69 -18.77
N ASP A 198 8.02 -9.56 -18.21
CA ASP A 198 9.18 -10.31 -18.67
C ASP A 198 9.20 -11.76 -18.13
N TRP A 199 8.12 -12.53 -18.32
CA TRP A 199 7.99 -13.93 -17.85
C TRP A 199 9.16 -14.82 -18.23
N MET A 200 9.88 -14.49 -19.31
CA MET A 200 11.06 -15.22 -19.75
C MET A 200 12.21 -15.25 -18.72
N VAL A 201 12.21 -14.33 -17.75
CA VAL A 201 13.25 -14.32 -16.70
C VAL A 201 13.16 -15.53 -15.78
N LEU A 202 12.00 -16.18 -15.71
CA LEU A 202 11.81 -17.42 -14.92
C LEU A 202 12.69 -18.59 -15.37
N LYS A 203 13.30 -18.54 -16.56
CA LYS A 203 14.32 -19.49 -16.97
C LYS A 203 15.66 -19.37 -16.22
N TYR A 204 15.86 -18.24 -15.52
CA TYR A 204 17.06 -18.02 -14.72
C TYR A 204 16.82 -18.44 -13.26
N PRO A 205 17.75 -19.22 -12.65
CA PRO A 205 17.53 -19.84 -11.34
C PRO A 205 17.12 -18.85 -10.24
N ASN A 206 17.76 -17.68 -10.16
CA ASN A 206 17.47 -16.70 -9.11
C ASN A 206 16.03 -16.20 -9.17
N HIS A 207 15.48 -15.97 -10.36
CA HIS A 207 14.10 -15.51 -10.55
C HIS A 207 13.10 -16.64 -10.29
N ASP A 208 13.36 -17.86 -10.77
CA ASP A 208 12.50 -19.02 -10.52
C ASP A 208 12.46 -19.37 -9.02
N ASP A 209 13.63 -19.40 -8.36
CA ASP A 209 13.73 -19.64 -6.91
C ASP A 209 13.00 -18.53 -6.10
N PHE A 210 13.12 -17.28 -6.53
CA PHE A 210 12.42 -16.17 -5.89
C PHE A 210 10.90 -16.31 -6.08
N HIS A 211 10.42 -16.63 -7.27
CA HIS A 211 9.01 -16.85 -7.56
C HIS A 211 8.44 -18.01 -6.74
N ARG A 212 9.16 -19.13 -6.64
CA ARG A 212 8.77 -20.25 -5.77
C ARG A 212 8.72 -19.86 -4.29
N TYR A 213 9.70 -19.07 -3.84
CA TYR A 213 9.68 -18.51 -2.49
C TYR A 213 8.46 -17.63 -2.24
N ARG A 214 8.13 -16.70 -3.17
CA ARG A 214 6.97 -15.83 -3.04
C ARG A 214 5.66 -16.62 -2.96
N ARG A 215 5.54 -17.64 -3.78
CA ARG A 215 4.39 -18.55 -3.73
C ARG A 215 4.29 -19.28 -2.39
N ALA A 216 5.37 -19.86 -1.90
CA ALA A 216 5.41 -20.54 -0.61
C ALA A 216 5.11 -19.58 0.56
N LEU A 217 5.61 -18.34 0.51
CA LEU A 217 5.31 -17.32 1.50
C LEU A 217 3.81 -16.96 1.51
N ASN A 218 3.20 -16.78 0.34
CA ASN A 218 1.77 -16.49 0.24
C ASN A 218 0.91 -17.67 0.73
N GLU A 219 1.28 -18.90 0.41
CA GLU A 219 0.62 -20.11 0.92
C GLU A 219 0.73 -20.18 2.46
N ALA A 220 1.90 -19.93 3.02
CA ALA A 220 2.11 -19.88 4.47
C ALA A 220 1.32 -18.74 5.14
N TYR A 221 1.28 -17.56 4.52
CA TYR A 221 0.48 -16.43 5.01
C TYR A 221 -1.00 -16.80 5.09
N LEU A 222 -1.58 -17.33 4.02
CA LEU A 222 -3.00 -17.69 3.98
C LEU A 222 -3.34 -18.85 4.93
N ALA A 223 -2.43 -19.81 5.10
CA ALA A 223 -2.64 -20.96 5.97
C ALA A 223 -2.56 -20.63 7.46
N ASN A 224 -2.01 -19.49 7.86
CA ASN A 224 -1.79 -19.12 9.25
C ASN A 224 -2.55 -17.85 9.61
N GLU A 225 -3.66 -18.01 10.26
CA GLU A 225 -4.53 -16.94 10.75
C GLU A 225 -3.80 -15.86 11.56
N ALA A 226 -2.72 -16.22 12.25
CA ALA A 226 -1.92 -15.30 13.04
C ALA A 226 -1.34 -14.12 12.22
N PHE A 227 -1.19 -14.26 10.90
CA PHE A 227 -0.65 -13.20 10.03
C PHE A 227 -1.68 -12.18 9.58
N TRP A 228 -2.99 -12.50 9.60
CA TRP A 228 -3.98 -11.65 8.96
C TRP A 228 -5.30 -11.46 9.71
N SER A 229 -5.60 -12.26 10.74
CA SER A 229 -6.90 -12.18 11.40
C SER A 229 -7.03 -11.02 12.39
N ARG A 230 -5.89 -10.55 12.95
CA ARG A 230 -5.85 -9.51 13.99
C ARG A 230 -4.80 -8.42 13.69
N GLU A 231 -4.48 -8.16 12.45
CA GLU A 231 -3.42 -7.21 12.08
C GLU A 231 -3.70 -5.75 12.47
N TYR A 232 -4.95 -5.41 12.76
CA TYR A 232 -5.35 -4.08 13.25
C TYR A 232 -5.61 -4.03 14.76
N ASP A 233 -5.24 -5.08 15.47
CA ASP A 233 -5.36 -5.17 16.92
C ASP A 233 -3.97 -5.03 17.56
N PRO A 234 -3.69 -3.95 18.32
CA PRO A 234 -2.38 -3.73 18.92
C PRO A 234 -1.99 -4.83 19.91
N GLU A 235 -2.96 -5.55 20.50
CA GLU A 235 -2.67 -6.66 21.42
C GLU A 235 -2.19 -7.93 20.70
N ALA A 236 -2.37 -8.01 19.36
CA ALA A 236 -1.92 -9.14 18.57
C ALA A 236 -0.43 -9.08 18.20
N PHE A 237 0.24 -7.97 18.48
CA PHE A 237 1.66 -7.78 18.16
C PHE A 237 2.49 -7.57 19.44
N ARG A 238 3.64 -8.22 19.49
CA ARG A 238 4.62 -8.05 20.56
C ARG A 238 6.03 -8.20 20.04
N TRP A 239 6.90 -7.24 20.35
CA TRP A 239 8.33 -7.42 20.18
C TRP A 239 8.84 -8.52 21.13
N LEU A 240 9.70 -9.37 20.60
CA LEU A 240 10.47 -10.32 21.40
C LEU A 240 11.90 -9.80 21.51
N ASP A 241 12.45 -9.75 22.73
CA ASP A 241 13.83 -9.35 23.00
C ASP A 241 14.82 -10.42 22.52
#